data_38b248a9cbfd7fd2302ded69c0755e49
#
_entry.id   38b248a9cbfd7fd2302ded69c0755e49
#
_cell.length_a   1.000
_cell.length_b   1.000
_cell.length_c   1.000
_cell.angle_alpha   90.00
_cell.angle_beta   90.00
_cell.angle_gamma   90.00
#
_symmetry.space_group_name_H-M   'P 1'
#
loop_
_entity.id
_entity.type
_entity.pdbx_description
1 polymer ?
#
loop_
_entity_poly.entity_id
_entity_poly.type
_entity_poly.pdbx_seq_one_letter_code
_entity_poly.pdbx_strand_id
1 'polypeptide(L)'
;MTNIYLPVFGQLAWIDAILLVWFTLTAISVIYVAYDAFTNNPEMKIMRIGWILVTLYLGPISLFFYIMSCQEPEPGTHEEFVTPLWKQSLGSTIHCVAGDATGIVVAAALTAALGLPMWIDLIIEYVAGFAFGLLVFQALFMKDTMGGSYLKSVRHSTYPEWVSMNFMMAAMFPVMILLMMGRDMRAMEPTQLVFWGAMSVAVGAGLLMAYPVNVWLVAKGLKHGMGTTRALGKGGHSLAAEIAAWLNPSKPTAVASARAAPTGSARMPGMEGM
;
A
#
# COMPACT_ATOMS: atom_id res chain seq x y z
N MET A 1 37.37 35.87 -10.18
CA MET A 1 36.11 35.09 -10.28
C MET A 1 36.46 33.63 -10.02
N THR A 2 36.49 33.24 -8.76
CA THR A 2 37.10 31.99 -8.30
C THR A 2 35.99 30.98 -7.95
N ASN A 3 35.94 29.93 -8.74
CA ASN A 3 35.62 28.54 -8.37
C ASN A 3 34.57 28.26 -7.24
N ILE A 4 33.38 28.77 -7.39
CA ILE A 4 32.24 28.38 -6.53
C ILE A 4 31.56 27.07 -7.02
N TYR A 5 31.90 26.57 -8.20
CA TYR A 5 31.23 25.43 -8.83
C TYR A 5 31.83 24.03 -8.54
N LEU A 6 33.05 23.93 -8.04
CA LEU A 6 33.72 22.65 -7.83
C LEU A 6 33.15 21.79 -6.66
N PRO A 7 32.71 22.35 -5.53
CA PRO A 7 32.12 21.50 -4.47
C PRO A 7 30.73 20.94 -4.82
N VAL A 8 29.97 21.61 -5.70
CA VAL A 8 28.64 21.18 -6.09
C VAL A 8 28.67 19.93 -6.97
N PHE A 9 29.58 19.89 -7.95
CA PHE A 9 29.71 18.72 -8.84
C PHE A 9 30.18 17.45 -8.12
N GLY A 10 31.05 17.57 -7.11
CA GLY A 10 31.49 16.43 -6.31
C GLY A 10 30.41 15.85 -5.42
N GLN A 11 29.54 16.70 -4.87
CA GLN A 11 28.40 16.25 -4.04
C GLN A 11 27.27 15.61 -4.88
N LEU A 12 27.05 16.10 -6.09
CA LEU A 12 26.05 15.56 -7.01
C LEU A 12 26.40 14.14 -7.48
N ALA A 13 27.65 13.85 -7.71
CA ALA A 13 28.12 12.53 -8.16
C ALA A 13 27.88 11.42 -7.13
N TRP A 14 28.01 11.70 -5.82
CA TRP A 14 27.77 10.67 -4.81
C TRP A 14 26.29 10.40 -4.58
N ILE A 15 25.40 11.39 -4.74
CA ILE A 15 23.95 11.20 -4.69
C ILE A 15 23.52 10.26 -5.84
N ASP A 16 24.01 10.50 -7.05
CA ASP A 16 23.68 9.65 -8.20
C ASP A 16 24.17 8.21 -8.00
N ALA A 17 25.35 8.01 -7.40
CA ALA A 17 25.88 6.69 -7.05
C ALA A 17 25.00 5.97 -6.01
N ILE A 18 24.55 6.67 -4.97
CA ILE A 18 23.62 6.11 -3.98
C ILE A 18 22.31 5.72 -4.64
N LEU A 19 21.75 6.57 -5.51
CA LEU A 19 20.50 6.30 -6.20
C LEU A 19 20.63 5.11 -7.16
N LEU A 20 21.77 4.94 -7.85
CA LEU A 20 22.03 3.75 -8.67
C LEU A 20 22.02 2.47 -7.84
N VAL A 21 22.68 2.47 -6.68
CA VAL A 21 22.63 1.33 -5.75
C VAL A 21 21.19 1.08 -5.28
N TRP A 22 20.48 2.15 -4.87
CA TRP A 22 19.10 2.06 -4.44
C TRP A 22 18.19 1.45 -5.52
N PHE A 23 18.25 1.93 -6.76
CA PHE A 23 17.41 1.41 -7.84
C PHE A 23 17.83 0.01 -8.30
N THR A 24 19.10 -0.34 -8.19
CA THR A 24 19.56 -1.72 -8.42
C THR A 24 18.93 -2.68 -7.38
N LEU A 25 18.99 -2.32 -6.10
CA LEU A 25 18.35 -3.08 -5.03
C LEU A 25 16.82 -3.11 -5.19
N THR A 26 16.22 -2.01 -5.64
CA THR A 26 14.79 -1.93 -5.96
C THR A 26 14.42 -2.91 -7.08
N ALA A 27 15.18 -2.97 -8.16
CA ALA A 27 14.94 -3.91 -9.25
C ALA A 27 15.00 -5.37 -8.77
N ILE A 28 15.99 -5.71 -7.96
CA ILE A 28 16.10 -7.06 -7.35
C ILE A 28 14.89 -7.34 -6.47
N SER A 29 14.48 -6.38 -5.64
CA SER A 29 13.31 -6.51 -4.75
C SER A 29 12.02 -6.71 -5.54
N VAL A 30 11.83 -5.95 -6.62
CA VAL A 30 10.65 -6.08 -7.50
C VAL A 30 10.60 -7.45 -8.16
N ILE A 31 11.72 -7.95 -8.68
CA ILE A 31 11.81 -9.29 -9.29
C ILE A 31 11.43 -10.36 -8.28
N TYR A 32 11.97 -10.27 -7.06
CA TYR A 32 11.66 -11.22 -5.99
C TYR A 32 10.18 -11.20 -5.62
N VAL A 33 9.62 -10.01 -5.32
CA VAL A 33 8.21 -9.87 -4.94
C VAL A 33 7.29 -10.33 -6.07
N ALA A 34 7.59 -9.98 -7.32
CA ALA A 34 6.80 -10.42 -8.47
C ALA A 34 6.83 -11.94 -8.63
N TYR A 35 8.00 -12.55 -8.53
CA TYR A 35 8.14 -14.00 -8.60
C TYR A 35 7.32 -14.69 -7.50
N ASP A 36 7.53 -14.31 -6.24
CA ASP A 36 6.84 -14.94 -5.10
C ASP A 36 5.31 -14.68 -5.13
N ALA A 37 4.90 -13.45 -5.42
CA ALA A 37 3.48 -13.07 -5.49
C ALA A 37 2.70 -13.85 -6.55
N PHE A 38 3.32 -14.19 -7.68
CA PHE A 38 2.62 -14.94 -8.74
C PHE A 38 2.80 -16.45 -8.66
N THR A 39 3.81 -16.95 -7.96
CA THR A 39 4.06 -18.42 -7.86
C THR A 39 3.56 -19.01 -6.55
N ASN A 40 3.73 -18.33 -5.43
CA ASN A 40 3.53 -18.91 -4.10
C ASN A 40 2.38 -18.23 -3.32
N ASN A 41 2.10 -16.95 -3.57
CA ASN A 41 1.18 -16.19 -2.72
C ASN A 41 -0.27 -16.33 -3.20
N PRO A 42 -1.23 -16.77 -2.34
CA PRO A 42 -2.64 -16.95 -2.70
C PRO A 42 -3.47 -15.66 -2.75
N GLU A 43 -2.86 -14.50 -2.45
CA GLU A 43 -3.56 -13.21 -2.46
C GLU A 43 -4.20 -12.88 -3.81
N MET A 44 -5.21 -12.00 -3.79
CA MET A 44 -5.89 -11.56 -5.00
C MET A 44 -4.95 -10.83 -5.96
N LYS A 45 -5.21 -10.93 -7.25
CA LYS A 45 -4.37 -10.32 -8.30
C LYS A 45 -4.07 -8.85 -8.06
N ILE A 46 -5.08 -8.09 -7.63
CA ILE A 46 -4.92 -6.65 -7.39
C ILE A 46 -3.96 -6.37 -6.21
N MET A 47 -3.97 -7.19 -5.16
CA MET A 47 -3.04 -7.09 -4.04
C MET A 47 -1.61 -7.45 -4.45
N ARG A 48 -1.44 -8.49 -5.28
CA ARG A 48 -0.13 -8.86 -5.83
C ARG A 48 0.47 -7.72 -6.65
N ILE A 49 -0.34 -7.10 -7.51
CA ILE A 49 0.05 -5.92 -8.29
C ILE A 49 0.37 -4.75 -7.35
N GLY A 50 -0.44 -4.53 -6.31
CA GLY A 50 -0.19 -3.49 -5.31
C GLY A 50 1.17 -3.63 -4.63
N TRP A 51 1.54 -4.83 -4.18
CA TRP A 51 2.85 -5.09 -3.60
C TRP A 51 4.00 -4.84 -4.57
N ILE A 52 3.86 -5.24 -5.84
CA ILE A 52 4.87 -5.00 -6.88
C ILE A 52 5.06 -3.50 -7.11
N LEU A 53 3.97 -2.73 -7.24
CA LEU A 53 4.03 -1.28 -7.45
C LEU A 53 4.65 -0.55 -6.25
N VAL A 54 4.24 -0.89 -5.03
CA VAL A 54 4.86 -0.25 -3.85
C VAL A 54 6.31 -0.66 -3.70
N THR A 55 6.69 -1.88 -4.08
CA THR A 55 8.11 -2.28 -4.11
C THR A 55 8.89 -1.53 -5.19
N LEU A 56 8.27 -1.16 -6.31
CA LEU A 56 8.90 -0.31 -7.31
C LEU A 56 9.24 1.08 -6.77
N TYR A 57 8.40 1.62 -5.87
CA TYR A 57 8.62 2.92 -5.24
C TYR A 57 9.57 2.85 -4.04
N LEU A 58 9.42 1.85 -3.17
CA LEU A 58 10.11 1.77 -1.88
C LEU A 58 11.24 0.71 -1.82
N GLY A 59 11.43 -0.04 -2.89
CA GLY A 59 12.53 -1.00 -3.01
C GLY A 59 12.62 -2.00 -1.86
N PRO A 60 13.84 -2.16 -1.27
CA PRO A 60 14.09 -3.10 -0.18
C PRO A 60 13.22 -2.90 1.06
N ILE A 61 12.76 -1.67 1.31
CA ILE A 61 11.87 -1.36 2.43
C ILE A 61 10.52 -2.06 2.24
N SER A 62 9.94 -1.96 1.05
CA SER A 62 8.70 -2.67 0.74
C SER A 62 8.89 -4.19 0.74
N LEU A 63 10.01 -4.70 0.22
CA LEU A 63 10.34 -6.12 0.28
C LEU A 63 10.35 -6.63 1.72
N PHE A 64 10.98 -5.90 2.64
CA PHE A 64 10.96 -6.23 4.06
C PHE A 64 9.54 -6.35 4.62
N PHE A 65 8.69 -5.36 4.33
CA PHE A 65 7.28 -5.40 4.78
C PHE A 65 6.49 -6.52 4.10
N TYR A 66 6.75 -6.83 2.84
CA TYR A 66 6.13 -7.94 2.12
C TYR A 66 6.40 -9.28 2.80
N ILE A 67 7.68 -9.55 3.11
CA ILE A 67 8.08 -10.78 3.80
C ILE A 67 7.42 -10.88 5.18
N MET A 68 7.37 -9.78 5.93
CA MET A 68 6.84 -9.75 7.28
C MET A 68 5.32 -9.86 7.37
N SER A 69 4.58 -9.46 6.32
CA SER A 69 3.14 -9.29 6.41
C SER A 69 2.31 -10.04 5.38
N CYS A 70 2.87 -10.37 4.22
CA CYS A 70 2.10 -10.91 3.11
C CYS A 70 2.66 -12.21 2.54
N GLN A 71 3.98 -12.42 2.56
CA GLN A 71 4.58 -13.66 2.07
C GLN A 71 4.10 -14.85 2.88
N GLU A 72 3.56 -15.87 2.23
CA GLU A 72 3.09 -17.07 2.89
C GLU A 72 4.28 -17.87 3.45
N PRO A 73 4.36 -18.10 4.78
CA PRO A 73 5.49 -18.81 5.37
C PRO A 73 5.46 -20.31 5.08
N GLU A 74 4.27 -20.93 5.05
CA GLU A 74 4.05 -22.33 4.71
C GLU A 74 2.78 -22.45 3.85
N PRO A 75 2.77 -23.34 2.84
CA PRO A 75 1.61 -23.51 1.95
C PRO A 75 0.31 -23.76 2.72
N GLY A 76 -0.72 -22.94 2.47
CA GLY A 76 -2.04 -23.05 3.11
C GLY A 76 -2.16 -22.33 4.46
N THR A 77 -1.15 -21.58 4.92
CA THR A 77 -1.19 -20.85 6.20
C THR A 77 -1.44 -19.34 6.02
N HIS A 78 -1.59 -18.87 4.79
CA HIS A 78 -1.70 -17.45 4.47
C HIS A 78 -2.82 -16.75 5.24
N GLU A 79 -4.02 -17.30 5.29
CA GLU A 79 -5.19 -16.73 5.96
C GLU A 79 -4.93 -16.47 7.45
N GLU A 80 -4.29 -17.44 8.13
CA GLU A 80 -3.91 -17.29 9.53
C GLU A 80 -2.77 -16.30 9.72
N PHE A 81 -1.78 -16.34 8.82
CA PHE A 81 -0.61 -15.49 8.86
C PHE A 81 -0.95 -14.00 8.72
N VAL A 82 -1.89 -13.65 7.85
CA VAL A 82 -2.28 -12.26 7.60
C VAL A 82 -3.37 -11.73 8.53
N THR A 83 -3.92 -12.57 9.43
CA THR A 83 -5.02 -12.20 10.35
C THR A 83 -4.75 -11.01 11.28
N PRO A 84 -3.52 -10.79 11.84
CA PRO A 84 -3.27 -9.68 12.76
C PRO A 84 -3.63 -8.32 12.16
N LEU A 85 -4.25 -7.43 12.99
CA LEU A 85 -4.73 -6.12 12.53
C LEU A 85 -3.66 -5.28 11.85
N TRP A 86 -2.43 -5.31 12.36
CA TRP A 86 -1.33 -4.55 11.78
C TRP A 86 -0.98 -5.01 10.36
N LYS A 87 -1.06 -6.31 10.06
CA LYS A 87 -0.84 -6.86 8.72
C LYS A 87 -2.00 -6.52 7.79
N GLN A 88 -3.24 -6.66 8.28
CA GLN A 88 -4.44 -6.25 7.56
C GLN A 88 -4.39 -4.78 7.18
N SER A 89 -4.02 -3.94 8.13
CA SER A 89 -3.91 -2.50 7.93
C SER A 89 -2.75 -2.12 7.01
N LEU A 90 -1.64 -2.86 7.10
CA LEU A 90 -0.52 -2.67 6.18
C LEU A 90 -0.92 -3.04 4.75
N GLY A 91 -1.58 -4.19 4.55
CA GLY A 91 -2.11 -4.57 3.23
C GLY A 91 -3.08 -3.52 2.67
N SER A 92 -3.99 -3.00 3.50
CA SER A 92 -4.89 -1.91 3.12
C SER A 92 -4.12 -0.64 2.73
N THR A 93 -3.04 -0.32 3.45
CA THR A 93 -2.19 0.83 3.15
C THR A 93 -1.41 0.62 1.84
N ILE A 94 -0.82 -0.55 1.65
CA ILE A 94 -0.12 -0.92 0.41
C ILE A 94 -1.04 -0.80 -0.79
N HIS A 95 -2.26 -1.30 -0.67
CA HIS A 95 -3.26 -1.24 -1.73
C HIS A 95 -3.62 0.20 -2.11
N CYS A 96 -3.85 1.06 -1.12
CA CYS A 96 -4.12 2.48 -1.29
C CYS A 96 -2.92 3.20 -1.93
N VAL A 97 -1.74 3.06 -1.31
CA VAL A 97 -0.50 3.69 -1.80
C VAL A 97 -0.16 3.22 -3.22
N ALA A 98 -0.38 1.95 -3.56
CA ALA A 98 -0.18 1.45 -4.91
C ALA A 98 -1.02 2.20 -5.95
N GLY A 99 -2.29 2.45 -5.62
CA GLY A 99 -3.20 3.20 -6.48
C GLY A 99 -2.85 4.68 -6.53
N ASP A 100 -2.87 5.33 -5.38
CA ASP A 100 -2.66 6.78 -5.25
C ASP A 100 -1.28 7.20 -5.76
N ALA A 101 -0.20 6.53 -5.30
CA ALA A 101 1.15 6.88 -5.73
C ALA A 101 1.36 6.66 -7.22
N THR A 102 0.76 5.63 -7.83
CA THR A 102 0.86 5.44 -9.28
C THR A 102 0.24 6.61 -10.03
N GLY A 103 -0.97 7.03 -9.65
CA GLY A 103 -1.63 8.20 -10.24
C GLY A 103 -0.82 9.48 -10.06
N ILE A 104 -0.29 9.72 -8.85
CA ILE A 104 0.52 10.89 -8.50
C ILE A 104 1.83 10.90 -9.31
N VAL A 105 2.62 9.81 -9.28
CA VAL A 105 3.93 9.75 -9.93
C VAL A 105 3.81 9.88 -11.45
N VAL A 106 2.79 9.26 -12.05
CA VAL A 106 2.53 9.41 -13.50
C VAL A 106 2.13 10.86 -13.82
N ALA A 107 1.26 11.46 -13.02
CA ALA A 107 0.86 12.85 -13.20
C ALA A 107 2.07 13.80 -13.04
N ALA A 108 2.88 13.64 -11.97
CA ALA A 108 4.08 14.43 -11.73
C ALA A 108 5.07 14.36 -12.90
N ALA A 109 5.30 13.17 -13.45
CA ALA A 109 6.20 13.01 -14.59
C ALA A 109 5.67 13.71 -15.86
N LEU A 110 4.34 13.68 -16.08
CA LEU A 110 3.71 14.33 -17.23
C LEU A 110 3.69 15.85 -17.07
N THR A 111 3.31 16.37 -15.92
CA THR A 111 3.23 17.81 -15.65
C THR A 111 4.61 18.46 -15.63
N ALA A 112 5.62 17.76 -15.08
CA ALA A 112 7.01 18.19 -15.14
C ALA A 112 7.52 18.25 -16.59
N ALA A 113 7.22 17.23 -17.42
CA ALA A 113 7.59 17.24 -18.84
C ALA A 113 6.89 18.37 -19.63
N LEU A 114 5.70 18.78 -19.19
CA LEU A 114 4.97 19.93 -19.78
C LEU A 114 5.41 21.29 -19.21
N GLY A 115 6.27 21.31 -18.19
CA GLY A 115 6.74 22.54 -17.55
C GLY A 115 5.63 23.31 -16.83
N LEU A 116 4.65 22.63 -16.25
CA LEU A 116 3.54 23.28 -15.57
C LEU A 116 3.98 23.90 -14.24
N PRO A 117 3.33 25.01 -13.81
CA PRO A 117 3.59 25.58 -12.49
C PRO A 117 3.24 24.59 -11.37
N MET A 118 4.05 24.56 -10.29
CA MET A 118 3.93 23.64 -9.16
C MET A 118 2.50 23.55 -8.57
N TRP A 119 1.77 24.66 -8.49
CA TRP A 119 0.42 24.65 -7.92
C TRP A 119 -0.60 23.90 -8.81
N ILE A 120 -0.42 23.96 -10.15
CA ILE A 120 -1.24 23.17 -11.10
C ILE A 120 -0.85 21.70 -11.01
N ASP A 121 0.45 21.44 -10.95
CA ASP A 121 1.03 20.10 -10.80
C ASP A 121 0.43 19.39 -9.59
N LEU A 122 0.49 19.98 -8.40
CA LEU A 122 -0.09 19.41 -7.17
C LEU A 122 -1.60 19.12 -7.26
N ILE A 123 -2.36 19.97 -7.97
CA ILE A 123 -3.81 19.72 -8.18
C ILE A 123 -4.01 18.52 -9.10
N ILE A 124 -3.26 18.44 -10.19
CA ILE A 124 -3.37 17.33 -11.16
C ILE A 124 -2.95 16.03 -10.51
N GLU A 125 -1.85 16.04 -9.75
CA GLU A 125 -1.38 14.88 -8.98
C GLU A 125 -2.42 14.39 -7.98
N TYR A 126 -3.03 15.31 -7.22
CA TYR A 126 -4.09 14.96 -6.27
C TYR A 126 -5.28 14.30 -6.97
N VAL A 127 -5.77 14.91 -8.05
CA VAL A 127 -6.93 14.38 -8.79
C VAL A 127 -6.59 13.04 -9.46
N ALA A 128 -5.40 12.92 -10.06
CA ALA A 128 -4.97 11.70 -10.72
C ALA A 128 -4.75 10.55 -9.72
N GLY A 129 -4.10 10.82 -8.58
CA GLY A 129 -3.92 9.86 -7.51
C GLY A 129 -5.26 9.36 -6.98
N PHE A 130 -6.15 10.26 -6.57
CA PHE A 130 -7.47 9.90 -6.05
C PHE A 130 -8.30 9.11 -7.08
N ALA A 131 -8.31 9.56 -8.34
CA ALA A 131 -9.06 8.87 -9.38
C ALA A 131 -8.51 7.45 -9.64
N PHE A 132 -7.20 7.30 -9.73
CA PHE A 132 -6.59 6.01 -9.99
C PHE A 132 -6.72 5.07 -8.78
N GLY A 133 -6.47 5.55 -7.57
CA GLY A 133 -6.66 4.79 -6.33
C GLY A 133 -8.09 4.32 -6.16
N LEU A 134 -9.06 5.22 -6.28
CA LEU A 134 -10.47 4.88 -6.10
C LEU A 134 -11.01 4.00 -7.23
N LEU A 135 -10.81 4.39 -8.50
CA LEU A 135 -11.48 3.75 -9.63
C LEU A 135 -10.79 2.43 -10.06
N VAL A 136 -9.47 2.36 -9.96
CA VAL A 136 -8.74 1.16 -10.37
C VAL A 136 -8.53 0.22 -9.19
N PHE A 137 -7.90 0.69 -8.12
CA PHE A 137 -7.55 -0.19 -7.01
C PHE A 137 -8.73 -0.50 -6.11
N GLN A 138 -9.34 0.48 -5.49
CA GLN A 138 -10.40 0.25 -4.50
C GLN A 138 -11.66 -0.36 -5.11
N ALA A 139 -12.12 0.17 -6.24
CA ALA A 139 -13.37 -0.29 -6.84
C ALA A 139 -13.25 -1.71 -7.40
N LEU A 140 -12.11 -2.07 -8.02
CA LEU A 140 -11.88 -3.42 -8.53
C LEU A 140 -11.72 -4.43 -7.39
N PHE A 141 -10.97 -4.08 -6.34
CA PHE A 141 -10.85 -4.94 -5.16
C PHE A 141 -12.22 -5.22 -4.54
N MET A 142 -13.02 -4.19 -4.29
CA MET A 142 -14.34 -4.33 -3.69
C MET A 142 -15.32 -5.09 -4.59
N LYS A 143 -15.24 -4.91 -5.90
CA LYS A 143 -16.06 -5.67 -6.85
C LYS A 143 -15.75 -7.17 -6.78
N ASP A 144 -14.47 -7.52 -6.75
CA ASP A 144 -14.04 -8.93 -6.72
C ASP A 144 -14.38 -9.60 -5.37
N THR A 145 -14.36 -8.84 -4.27
CA THR A 145 -14.62 -9.38 -2.92
C THR A 145 -16.10 -9.42 -2.55
N MET A 146 -16.88 -8.41 -2.92
CA MET A 146 -18.31 -8.28 -2.51
C MET A 146 -19.28 -8.77 -3.58
N GLY A 147 -18.84 -9.06 -4.80
CA GLY A 147 -19.70 -9.59 -5.87
C GLY A 147 -20.83 -8.63 -6.26
N GLY A 148 -20.57 -7.33 -6.34
CA GLY A 148 -21.57 -6.30 -6.58
C GLY A 148 -21.36 -5.52 -7.88
N SER A 149 -22.20 -4.49 -8.07
CA SER A 149 -22.02 -3.51 -9.14
C SER A 149 -20.79 -2.64 -8.87
N TYR A 150 -19.99 -2.39 -9.90
CA TYR A 150 -18.80 -1.52 -9.84
C TYR A 150 -19.12 -0.14 -9.23
N LEU A 151 -20.22 0.48 -9.63
CA LEU A 151 -20.62 1.79 -9.11
C LEU A 151 -20.93 1.76 -7.61
N LYS A 152 -21.52 0.66 -7.11
CA LYS A 152 -21.75 0.47 -5.67
C LYS A 152 -20.42 0.34 -4.93
N SER A 153 -19.44 -0.36 -5.50
CA SER A 153 -18.09 -0.48 -4.94
C SER A 153 -17.38 0.88 -4.88
N VAL A 154 -17.42 1.66 -5.96
CA VAL A 154 -16.88 3.05 -5.99
C VAL A 154 -17.50 3.87 -4.86
N ARG A 155 -18.84 3.92 -4.78
CA ARG A 155 -19.53 4.73 -3.76
C ARG A 155 -19.16 4.32 -2.33
N HIS A 156 -19.04 3.03 -2.08
CA HIS A 156 -18.68 2.52 -0.75
C HIS A 156 -17.23 2.85 -0.38
N SER A 157 -16.32 2.81 -1.34
CA SER A 157 -14.89 3.05 -1.14
C SER A 157 -14.51 4.54 -1.13
N THR A 158 -15.38 5.45 -1.61
CA THR A 158 -15.05 6.88 -1.75
C THR A 158 -14.62 7.53 -0.43
N TYR A 159 -15.38 7.31 0.64
CA TYR A 159 -15.08 7.94 1.94
C TYR A 159 -13.77 7.45 2.55
N PRO A 160 -13.54 6.13 2.73
CA PRO A 160 -12.30 5.65 3.33
C PRO A 160 -11.09 5.98 2.46
N GLU A 161 -11.22 5.98 1.15
CA GLU A 161 -10.13 6.36 0.24
C GLU A 161 -9.82 7.85 0.33
N TRP A 162 -10.84 8.70 0.32
CA TRP A 162 -10.67 10.14 0.48
C TRP A 162 -9.96 10.48 1.80
N VAL A 163 -10.34 9.85 2.91
CA VAL A 163 -9.68 10.06 4.21
C VAL A 163 -8.22 9.61 4.14
N SER A 164 -7.96 8.39 3.69
CA SER A 164 -6.61 7.82 3.63
C SER A 164 -5.68 8.66 2.74
N MET A 165 -6.14 9.04 1.55
CA MET A 165 -5.38 9.83 0.61
C MET A 165 -5.03 11.22 1.16
N ASN A 166 -5.94 11.92 1.84
CA ASN A 166 -5.61 13.23 2.43
C ASN A 166 -4.46 13.14 3.44
N PHE A 167 -4.40 12.09 4.25
CA PHE A 167 -3.28 11.88 5.16
C PHE A 167 -1.99 11.52 4.41
N MET A 168 -2.08 10.72 3.36
CA MET A 168 -0.94 10.42 2.50
C MET A 168 -0.38 11.69 1.86
N MET A 169 -1.23 12.53 1.26
CA MET A 169 -0.83 13.77 0.60
C MET A 169 -0.30 14.82 1.59
N ALA A 170 -0.82 14.86 2.81
CA ALA A 170 -0.32 15.75 3.86
C ALA A 170 1.16 15.51 4.20
N ALA A 171 1.70 14.31 3.94
CA ALA A 171 3.11 14.02 4.07
C ALA A 171 3.86 14.09 2.74
N MET A 172 3.27 13.59 1.64
CA MET A 172 3.91 13.58 0.32
C MET A 172 4.21 14.99 -0.19
N PHE A 173 3.23 15.88 -0.21
CA PHE A 173 3.40 17.22 -0.77
C PHE A 173 4.50 18.04 -0.12
N PRO A 174 4.59 18.16 1.23
CA PRO A 174 5.71 18.88 1.84
C PRO A 174 7.07 18.26 1.50
N VAL A 175 7.17 16.92 1.43
CA VAL A 175 8.42 16.24 1.07
C VAL A 175 8.79 16.51 -0.38
N MET A 176 7.83 16.44 -1.31
CA MET A 176 8.07 16.76 -2.72
C MET A 176 8.52 18.22 -2.89
N ILE A 177 7.82 19.17 -2.31
CA ILE A 177 8.17 20.59 -2.36
C ILE A 177 9.59 20.80 -1.81
N LEU A 178 9.90 20.21 -0.66
CA LEU A 178 11.21 20.36 -0.02
C LEU A 178 12.35 19.78 -0.87
N LEU A 179 12.16 18.58 -1.44
CA LEU A 179 13.20 17.90 -2.18
C LEU A 179 13.35 18.44 -3.61
N MET A 180 12.26 18.78 -4.28
CA MET A 180 12.26 19.23 -5.67
C MET A 180 12.58 20.70 -5.81
N MET A 181 12.04 21.56 -4.93
CA MET A 181 12.27 23.02 -5.01
C MET A 181 13.37 23.51 -4.06
N GLY A 182 13.60 22.81 -2.95
CA GLY A 182 14.47 23.34 -1.89
C GLY A 182 15.93 22.88 -1.98
N ARG A 183 16.25 21.83 -2.72
CA ARG A 183 17.58 21.24 -2.68
C ARG A 183 18.26 21.03 -4.02
N ASP A 184 17.63 20.34 -4.94
CA ASP A 184 18.22 19.96 -6.23
C ASP A 184 17.19 20.09 -7.34
N MET A 185 17.32 21.11 -8.18
CA MET A 185 16.40 21.38 -9.29
C MET A 185 16.31 20.23 -10.30
N ARG A 186 17.30 19.31 -10.35
CA ARG A 186 17.23 18.10 -11.17
C ARG A 186 16.10 17.17 -10.73
N ALA A 187 15.65 17.28 -9.47
CA ALA A 187 14.51 16.53 -8.97
C ALA A 187 13.17 16.94 -9.61
N MET A 188 13.13 18.02 -10.37
CA MET A 188 11.96 18.42 -11.17
C MET A 188 11.95 17.81 -12.57
N GLU A 189 13.01 17.10 -12.97
CA GLU A 189 13.14 16.51 -14.31
C GLU A 189 12.99 14.99 -14.26
N PRO A 190 11.94 14.41 -14.86
CA PRO A 190 11.72 12.95 -14.86
C PRO A 190 12.81 12.13 -15.55
N THR A 191 13.67 12.78 -16.34
CA THR A 191 14.85 12.15 -16.96
C THR A 191 16.00 11.92 -15.99
N GLN A 192 15.96 12.53 -14.81
CA GLN A 192 16.99 12.46 -13.79
C GLN A 192 16.67 11.44 -12.70
N LEU A 193 17.67 10.68 -12.24
CA LEU A 193 17.50 9.71 -11.15
C LEU A 193 17.02 10.38 -9.85
N VAL A 194 17.41 11.63 -9.62
CA VAL A 194 17.04 12.39 -8.43
C VAL A 194 15.52 12.62 -8.34
N PHE A 195 14.83 12.79 -9.47
CA PHE A 195 13.35 12.86 -9.51
C PHE A 195 12.72 11.60 -8.91
N TRP A 196 13.13 10.43 -9.37
CA TRP A 196 12.62 9.15 -8.89
C TRP A 196 13.01 8.87 -7.43
N GLY A 197 14.20 9.31 -7.02
CA GLY A 197 14.63 9.27 -5.62
C GLY A 197 13.75 10.14 -4.72
N ALA A 198 13.44 11.36 -5.14
CA ALA A 198 12.53 12.26 -4.43
C ALA A 198 11.12 11.66 -4.32
N MET A 199 10.60 11.07 -5.41
CA MET A 199 9.32 10.36 -5.40
C MET A 199 9.33 9.16 -4.45
N SER A 200 10.40 8.35 -4.42
CA SER A 200 10.53 7.24 -3.47
C SER A 200 10.42 7.71 -2.02
N VAL A 201 11.12 8.79 -1.66
CA VAL A 201 11.07 9.35 -0.30
C VAL A 201 9.68 9.91 0.01
N ALA A 202 9.05 10.60 -0.93
CA ALA A 202 7.71 11.15 -0.78
C ALA A 202 6.66 10.05 -0.57
N VAL A 203 6.69 8.99 -1.39
CA VAL A 203 5.80 7.82 -1.24
C VAL A 203 6.02 7.14 0.12
N GLY A 204 7.27 7.01 0.56
CA GLY A 204 7.59 6.48 1.89
C GLY A 204 7.00 7.31 3.02
N ALA A 205 7.11 8.63 2.96
CA ALA A 205 6.50 9.55 3.92
C ALA A 205 4.97 9.46 3.90
N GLY A 206 4.37 9.38 2.71
CA GLY A 206 2.94 9.17 2.52
C GLY A 206 2.44 7.85 3.13
N LEU A 207 3.16 6.76 2.91
CA LEU A 207 2.86 5.45 3.51
C LEU A 207 2.88 5.52 5.04
N LEU A 208 3.91 6.11 5.61
CA LEU A 208 4.05 6.25 7.07
C LEU A 208 2.90 7.05 7.69
N MET A 209 2.45 8.13 7.01
CA MET A 209 1.35 8.96 7.50
C MET A 209 -0.01 8.29 7.28
N ALA A 210 -0.22 7.60 6.17
CA ALA A 210 -1.47 6.90 5.86
C ALA A 210 -1.68 5.65 6.73
N TYR A 211 -0.61 4.98 7.17
CA TYR A 211 -0.69 3.73 7.92
C TYR A 211 -1.56 3.81 9.19
N PRO A 212 -1.33 4.74 10.16
CA PRO A 212 -2.13 4.81 11.37
C PRO A 212 -3.61 5.10 11.09
N VAL A 213 -3.90 5.87 10.04
CA VAL A 213 -5.28 6.14 9.61
C VAL A 213 -5.92 4.89 9.03
N ASN A 214 -5.20 4.13 8.22
CA ASN A 214 -5.68 2.86 7.70
C ASN A 214 -5.87 1.81 8.81
N VAL A 215 -5.04 1.80 9.86
CA VAL A 215 -5.28 0.98 11.07
C VAL A 215 -6.64 1.32 11.68
N TRP A 216 -6.94 2.61 11.83
CA TRP A 216 -8.21 3.06 12.36
C TRP A 216 -9.39 2.70 11.43
N LEU A 217 -9.27 2.91 10.12
CA LEU A 217 -10.31 2.58 9.14
C LEU A 217 -10.61 1.08 9.09
N VAL A 218 -9.58 0.23 9.09
CA VAL A 218 -9.72 -1.24 9.10
C VAL A 218 -10.31 -1.72 10.43
N ALA A 219 -9.85 -1.20 11.56
CA ALA A 219 -10.37 -1.54 12.88
C ALA A 219 -11.86 -1.19 13.04
N LYS A 220 -12.34 -0.14 12.37
CA LYS A 220 -13.75 0.27 12.34
C LYS A 220 -14.58 -0.47 11.27
N GLY A 221 -13.96 -1.31 10.44
CA GLY A 221 -14.66 -1.97 9.33
C GLY A 221 -15.07 -1.03 8.20
N LEU A 222 -14.49 0.19 8.16
CA LEU A 222 -14.76 1.18 7.11
C LEU A 222 -13.91 0.93 5.85
N LYS A 223 -12.79 0.23 6.00
CA LYS A 223 -11.88 -0.14 4.91
C LYS A 223 -11.52 -1.62 5.02
N HIS A 224 -11.32 -2.25 3.88
CA HIS A 224 -10.87 -3.65 3.82
C HIS A 224 -9.38 -3.76 4.14
N GLY A 225 -8.98 -4.93 4.65
CA GLY A 225 -7.57 -5.33 4.78
C GLY A 225 -7.10 -6.17 3.59
N MET A 226 -6.39 -7.25 3.85
CA MET A 226 -6.02 -8.28 2.86
C MET A 226 -7.21 -9.21 2.56
N GLY A 227 -7.08 -10.17 1.63
CA GLY A 227 -8.15 -11.06 1.15
C GLY A 227 -8.72 -12.06 2.17
N THR A 228 -8.73 -11.75 3.45
CA THR A 228 -9.24 -12.57 4.55
C THR A 228 -10.70 -12.25 4.88
N THR A 229 -11.36 -13.07 5.72
CA THR A 229 -12.72 -12.80 6.23
C THR A 229 -12.82 -11.44 6.92
N ARG A 230 -11.74 -10.97 7.51
CA ARG A 230 -11.59 -9.63 8.11
C ARG A 230 -11.57 -8.53 7.03
N ALA A 231 -10.90 -8.77 5.92
CA ALA A 231 -10.90 -7.88 4.76
C ALA A 231 -12.31 -7.66 4.20
N LEU A 232 -13.16 -8.68 4.32
CA LEU A 232 -14.56 -8.63 3.90
C LEU A 232 -15.49 -7.98 4.92
N GLY A 233 -14.96 -7.40 6.00
CA GLY A 233 -15.76 -6.80 7.08
C GLY A 233 -16.53 -7.83 7.92
N LYS A 234 -16.19 -9.11 7.81
CA LYS A 234 -16.85 -10.21 8.54
C LYS A 234 -15.95 -10.65 9.70
N GLY A 235 -16.16 -10.12 10.89
CA GLY A 235 -15.56 -10.63 12.13
C GLY A 235 -14.21 -9.98 12.51
N GLY A 236 -14.02 -8.70 12.27
CA GLY A 236 -12.85 -7.96 12.76
C GLY A 236 -12.93 -7.70 14.27
N HIS A 237 -11.84 -7.95 15.03
CA HIS A 237 -11.72 -7.43 16.37
C HIS A 237 -11.42 -5.92 16.31
N SER A 238 -11.94 -5.15 17.29
CA SER A 238 -11.58 -3.74 17.40
C SER A 238 -10.11 -3.60 17.77
N LEU A 239 -9.48 -2.48 17.38
CA LEU A 239 -8.11 -2.15 17.81
C LEU A 239 -7.95 -2.29 19.33
N ALA A 240 -8.96 -1.85 20.09
CA ALA A 240 -8.96 -1.98 21.55
C ALA A 240 -8.95 -3.45 21.99
N ALA A 241 -9.65 -4.36 21.31
CA ALA A 241 -9.65 -5.78 21.63
C ALA A 241 -8.27 -6.43 21.31
N GLU A 242 -7.60 -6.01 20.25
CA GLU A 242 -6.24 -6.50 19.94
C GLU A 242 -5.19 -5.98 20.91
N ILE A 243 -5.25 -4.71 21.27
CA ILE A 243 -4.38 -4.14 22.32
C ILE A 243 -4.62 -4.86 23.65
N ALA A 244 -5.88 -5.10 24.02
CA ALA A 244 -6.23 -5.83 25.24
C ALA A 244 -5.72 -7.28 25.20
N ALA A 245 -5.79 -7.97 24.06
CA ALA A 245 -5.27 -9.32 23.89
C ALA A 245 -3.73 -9.36 23.95
N TRP A 246 -3.07 -8.35 23.41
CA TRP A 246 -1.61 -8.20 23.49
C TRP A 246 -1.13 -7.91 24.92
N LEU A 247 -1.89 -7.08 25.64
CA LEU A 247 -1.58 -6.75 27.05
C LEU A 247 -1.93 -7.88 28.02
N ASN A 248 -2.78 -8.83 27.62
CA ASN A 248 -3.24 -9.91 28.49
C ASN A 248 -3.27 -11.27 27.74
N PRO A 249 -2.10 -11.84 27.41
CA PRO A 249 -1.97 -13.04 26.57
C PRO A 249 -2.55 -14.31 27.22
N SER A 250 -2.90 -14.29 28.50
CA SER A 250 -3.48 -15.43 29.23
C SER A 250 -5.00 -15.63 29.05
N LYS A 251 -5.70 -14.69 28.39
CA LYS A 251 -7.11 -14.88 28.04
C LYS A 251 -7.23 -15.49 26.64
N PRO A 252 -7.87 -16.67 26.48
CA PRO A 252 -8.12 -17.22 25.17
C PRO A 252 -8.96 -16.23 24.36
N THR A 253 -8.41 -15.78 23.24
CA THR A 253 -9.12 -14.93 22.29
C THR A 253 -10.30 -15.70 21.72
N ALA A 254 -11.40 -15.02 21.37
CA ALA A 254 -12.59 -15.61 20.78
C ALA A 254 -12.31 -16.45 19.51
N VAL A 255 -11.15 -16.25 18.87
CA VAL A 255 -10.61 -17.06 17.76
C VAL A 255 -10.29 -18.49 18.22
N ALA A 256 -9.72 -18.67 19.43
CA ALA A 256 -9.43 -20.00 19.97
C ALA A 256 -10.72 -20.76 20.33
N SER A 257 -11.77 -20.06 20.77
CA SER A 257 -13.05 -20.68 21.08
C SER A 257 -13.88 -21.06 19.83
N ALA A 258 -13.75 -20.33 18.73
CA ALA A 258 -14.38 -20.67 17.46
C ALA A 258 -13.71 -21.89 16.79
N ARG A 259 -12.43 -22.12 17.07
CA ARG A 259 -11.67 -23.31 16.58
C ARG A 259 -11.97 -24.56 17.37
N ALA A 260 -12.45 -24.44 18.61
CA ALA A 260 -12.83 -25.55 19.49
C ALA A 260 -14.28 -26.03 19.30
N ALA A 261 -15.10 -25.35 18.47
CA ALA A 261 -16.42 -25.84 18.14
C ALA A 261 -16.29 -27.06 17.19
N PRO A 262 -16.78 -28.25 17.57
CA PRO A 262 -16.72 -29.40 16.70
C PRO A 262 -17.50 -29.10 15.42
N THR A 263 -16.87 -29.36 14.27
CA THR A 263 -17.55 -29.39 12.98
C THR A 263 -18.61 -30.48 13.03
N GLY A 264 -19.82 -30.10 13.45
CA GLY A 264 -20.97 -30.96 13.43
C GLY A 264 -21.21 -31.41 12.00
N SER A 265 -20.98 -32.69 11.73
CA SER A 265 -21.39 -33.35 10.50
C SER A 265 -22.87 -33.01 10.25
N ALA A 266 -23.13 -32.19 9.24
CA ALA A 266 -24.45 -32.01 8.70
C ALA A 266 -24.87 -33.34 8.05
N ARG A 267 -25.50 -34.21 8.83
CA ARG A 267 -26.32 -35.29 8.29
C ARG A 267 -27.48 -34.64 7.54
N MET A 268 -27.47 -34.78 6.24
CA MET A 268 -28.65 -34.50 5.42
C MET A 268 -29.79 -35.45 5.88
N PRO A 269 -30.97 -34.94 6.24
CA PRO A 269 -32.13 -35.78 6.45
C PRO A 269 -32.79 -36.05 5.09
N GLY A 270 -33.03 -37.34 4.80
CA GLY A 270 -34.13 -37.80 3.97
C GLY A 270 -33.80 -38.13 2.53
N MET A 271 -33.35 -39.37 2.28
CA MET A 271 -33.77 -40.14 1.12
C MET A 271 -33.95 -41.60 1.59
N GLU A 272 -35.05 -41.84 2.28
CA GLU A 272 -35.69 -43.16 2.30
C GLU A 272 -37.05 -43.01 1.65
N GLY A 273 -37.28 -43.76 0.60
CA GLY A 273 -38.62 -44.01 0.06
C GLY A 273 -38.91 -43.44 -1.32
N MET A 274 -38.49 -44.06 -2.38
CA MET A 274 -39.27 -44.60 -3.50
C MET A 274 -38.31 -45.14 -4.59
#